data_284c782c6c114a89a39fa2ccf1365fd7
#
_entry.id   284c782c6c114a89a39fa2ccf1365fd7
#
_cell.length_a   1.000
_cell.length_b   1.000
_cell.length_c   1.000
_cell.angle_alpha   90.00
_cell.angle_beta   90.00
_cell.angle_gamma   90.00
#
_symmetry.space_group_name_H-M   'P 1'
#
loop_
_entity.id
_entity.type
_entity.pdbx_description
1 polymer ?
#
loop_
_entity_poly.entity_id
_entity_poly.type
_entity_poly.pdbx_seq_one_letter_code
_entity_poly.pdbx_strand_id
1 'polypeptide(L)'
;MKKRLDEQREHWEKTFAENPDLFGAGPSEAGRLAADLIRAENRTEVLEFGGGQGRDALFLARNGFRVRVLDYSERAVEAIAAMARRLRLSGAVDALRHDLRDPLPFADESFDACYSHMLFCMALTTAELEFAFAEARRVLRPNGLHIYTVRTTEDPHCGAGIFRGEGMYEVDGFVVHFFGREKVARLAAGDEIVRFFEFEEGDLPRRLFFVAMRKSGIPGTSG
;
A
#
# COMPACT_ATOMS: atom_id res chain seq x y z
N MET A 1 3.31 -21.38 9.14
CA MET A 1 3.45 -20.06 8.48
C MET A 1 2.13 -19.30 8.48
N LYS A 2 1.06 -19.77 7.83
CA LYS A 2 -0.26 -19.10 7.74
C LYS A 2 -0.77 -18.56 9.09
N LYS A 3 -0.80 -19.35 10.16
CA LYS A 3 -1.25 -18.93 11.49
C LYS A 3 -0.51 -17.69 12.02
N ARG A 4 0.80 -17.56 11.77
CA ARG A 4 1.59 -16.38 12.21
C ARG A 4 1.32 -15.14 11.40
N LEU A 5 1.03 -15.31 10.12
CA LEU A 5 0.63 -14.18 9.28
C LEU A 5 -0.73 -13.65 9.74
N ASP A 6 -1.62 -14.53 10.21
CA ASP A 6 -2.91 -14.14 10.79
C ASP A 6 -2.76 -13.41 12.14
N GLU A 7 -1.76 -13.78 12.95
CA GLU A 7 -1.42 -13.13 14.23
C GLU A 7 -0.93 -11.68 14.04
N GLN A 8 -0.42 -11.32 12.85
CA GLN A 8 0.03 -9.94 12.56
C GLN A 8 -1.11 -8.91 12.62
N ARG A 9 -2.34 -9.30 12.31
CA ARG A 9 -3.48 -8.39 12.47
C ARG A 9 -3.68 -8.00 13.93
N GLU A 10 -3.64 -8.95 14.85
CA GLU A 10 -3.79 -8.69 16.30
C GLU A 10 -2.64 -7.81 16.81
N HIS A 11 -1.43 -8.03 16.28
CA HIS A 11 -0.27 -7.24 16.62
C HIS A 11 -0.44 -5.77 16.18
N TRP A 12 -0.93 -5.52 14.96
CA TRP A 12 -1.23 -4.18 14.49
C TRP A 12 -2.40 -3.53 15.23
N GLU A 13 -3.47 -4.27 15.55
CA GLU A 13 -4.57 -3.78 16.38
C GLU A 13 -4.07 -3.26 17.73
N LYS A 14 -3.19 -4.03 18.39
CA LYS A 14 -2.56 -3.62 19.65
C LYS A 14 -1.67 -2.40 19.46
N THR A 15 -0.82 -2.40 18.42
CA THR A 15 0.11 -1.30 18.11
C THR A 15 -0.64 0.02 17.90
N PHE A 16 -1.73 0.02 17.15
CA PHE A 16 -2.56 1.22 16.93
C PHE A 16 -3.31 1.65 18.19
N ALA A 17 -3.68 0.71 19.06
CA ALA A 17 -4.29 1.04 20.35
C ALA A 17 -3.32 1.76 21.30
N GLU A 18 -2.07 1.30 21.33
CA GLU A 18 -1.04 1.84 22.22
C GLU A 18 -0.39 3.12 21.67
N ASN A 19 -0.41 3.32 20.35
CA ASN A 19 0.27 4.43 19.66
C ASN A 19 -0.68 5.14 18.68
N PRO A 20 -1.60 5.99 19.16
CA PRO A 20 -2.60 6.66 18.31
C PRO A 20 -1.99 7.61 17.25
N ASP A 21 -0.78 8.08 17.45
CA ASP A 21 -0.06 8.98 16.55
C ASP A 21 1.22 8.35 15.96
N LEU A 22 1.26 7.03 15.80
CA LEU A 22 2.44 6.25 15.42
C LEU A 22 3.17 6.80 14.16
N PHE A 23 2.41 7.24 13.17
CA PHE A 23 2.95 7.72 11.89
C PHE A 23 2.97 9.25 11.77
N GLY A 24 2.57 9.96 12.85
CA GLY A 24 2.48 11.42 12.84
C GLY A 24 1.35 11.96 11.96
N ALA A 25 1.20 13.29 11.95
CA ALA A 25 0.10 13.97 11.27
C ALA A 25 0.38 14.35 9.80
N GLY A 26 1.64 14.35 9.39
CA GLY A 26 2.05 14.71 8.03
C GLY A 26 2.04 13.50 7.09
N PRO A 27 1.83 13.71 5.78
CA PRO A 27 1.94 12.63 4.80
C PRO A 27 3.36 12.08 4.70
N SER A 28 3.49 10.84 4.26
CA SER A 28 4.77 10.28 3.87
C SER A 28 5.35 11.02 2.66
N GLU A 29 6.65 10.88 2.42
CA GLU A 29 7.25 11.34 1.17
C GLU A 29 6.63 10.61 -0.03
N ALA A 30 6.40 9.31 0.11
CA ALA A 30 5.73 8.50 -0.90
C ALA A 30 4.32 9.00 -1.22
N GLY A 31 3.53 9.41 -0.21
CA GLY A 31 2.19 9.98 -0.40
C GLY A 31 2.23 11.30 -1.19
N ARG A 32 3.23 12.16 -0.95
CA ARG A 32 3.42 13.40 -1.74
C ARG A 32 3.75 13.10 -3.19
N LEU A 33 4.71 12.21 -3.42
CA LEU A 33 5.12 11.79 -4.77
C LEU A 33 3.97 11.10 -5.53
N ALA A 34 3.17 10.28 -4.84
CA ALA A 34 1.99 9.65 -5.42
C ALA A 34 0.95 10.70 -5.84
N ALA A 35 0.67 11.69 -4.97
CA ALA A 35 -0.25 12.78 -5.29
C ALA A 35 0.19 13.55 -6.55
N ASP A 36 1.48 13.84 -6.67
CA ASP A 36 2.01 14.57 -7.82
C ASP A 36 1.90 13.75 -9.12
N LEU A 37 2.22 12.45 -9.07
CA LEU A 37 2.09 11.56 -10.23
C LEU A 37 0.62 11.42 -10.68
N ILE A 38 -0.30 11.20 -9.74
CA ILE A 38 -1.72 11.01 -10.02
C ILE A 38 -2.32 12.31 -10.60
N ARG A 39 -1.95 13.46 -10.01
CA ARG A 39 -2.41 14.79 -10.46
C ARG A 39 -1.90 15.13 -11.87
N ALA A 40 -0.64 14.80 -12.18
CA ALA A 40 -0.04 15.06 -13.49
C ALA A 40 -0.81 14.37 -14.63
N GLU A 41 -1.57 13.33 -14.32
CA GLU A 41 -2.43 12.61 -15.27
C GLU A 41 -3.92 13.00 -15.18
N ASN A 42 -4.27 14.05 -14.43
CA ASN A 42 -5.66 14.49 -14.21
C ASN A 42 -6.57 13.40 -13.65
N ARG A 43 -6.06 12.56 -12.76
CA ARG A 43 -6.75 11.43 -12.13
C ARG A 43 -7.20 11.80 -10.74
N THR A 44 -8.29 11.16 -10.26
CA THR A 44 -8.91 11.55 -8.98
C THR A 44 -9.35 10.38 -8.10
N GLU A 45 -9.69 9.23 -8.68
CA GLU A 45 -10.18 8.07 -7.93
C GLU A 45 -9.01 7.20 -7.47
N VAL A 46 -8.76 7.17 -6.17
CA VAL A 46 -7.62 6.47 -5.56
C VAL A 46 -8.10 5.37 -4.63
N LEU A 47 -7.53 4.18 -4.76
CA LEU A 47 -7.65 3.09 -3.79
C LEU A 47 -6.34 2.97 -3.01
N GLU A 48 -6.40 3.22 -1.70
CA GLU A 48 -5.25 3.03 -0.81
C GLU A 48 -5.33 1.68 -0.09
N PHE A 49 -4.26 0.90 -0.16
CA PHE A 49 -4.12 -0.35 0.57
C PHE A 49 -3.28 -0.14 1.82
N GLY A 50 -3.80 -0.56 2.99
CA GLY A 50 -3.13 -0.46 4.26
C GLY A 50 -3.00 0.98 4.74
N GLY A 51 -4.12 1.68 4.84
CA GLY A 51 -4.13 3.10 5.21
C GLY A 51 -3.64 3.39 6.64
N GLY A 52 -3.53 2.38 7.51
CA GLY A 52 -3.12 2.54 8.89
C GLY A 52 -3.96 3.60 9.61
N GLN A 53 -3.32 4.64 10.13
CA GLN A 53 -4.01 5.76 10.81
C GLN A 53 -4.46 6.87 9.84
N GLY A 54 -4.31 6.68 8.52
CA GLY A 54 -4.88 7.53 7.48
C GLY A 54 -4.09 8.78 7.10
N ARG A 55 -2.80 8.87 7.48
CA ARG A 55 -2.01 10.08 7.19
C ARG A 55 -1.94 10.42 5.70
N ASP A 56 -1.77 9.43 4.83
CA ASP A 56 -1.68 9.62 3.38
C ASP A 56 -3.07 9.75 2.76
N ALA A 57 -4.06 8.93 3.15
CA ALA A 57 -5.45 9.05 2.71
C ALA A 57 -6.02 10.45 2.94
N LEU A 58 -5.84 10.98 4.15
CA LEU A 58 -6.34 12.31 4.52
C LEU A 58 -5.59 13.44 3.78
N PHE A 59 -4.30 13.25 3.54
CA PHE A 59 -3.53 14.17 2.71
C PHE A 59 -4.00 14.16 1.26
N LEU A 60 -4.16 13.00 0.65
CA LEU A 60 -4.70 12.85 -0.72
C LEU A 60 -6.07 13.51 -0.83
N ALA A 61 -6.97 13.25 0.11
CA ALA A 61 -8.30 13.86 0.10
C ALA A 61 -8.27 15.39 0.22
N ARG A 62 -7.40 15.96 1.06
CA ARG A 62 -7.19 17.41 1.14
C ARG A 62 -6.66 18.00 -0.16
N ASN A 63 -6.02 17.19 -0.97
CA ASN A 63 -5.48 17.56 -2.28
C ASN A 63 -6.45 17.31 -3.44
N GLY A 64 -7.74 17.03 -3.16
CA GLY A 64 -8.81 16.90 -4.14
C GLY A 64 -9.03 15.51 -4.70
N PHE A 65 -8.37 14.49 -4.15
CA PHE A 65 -8.61 13.10 -4.54
C PHE A 65 -9.81 12.51 -3.79
N ARG A 66 -10.51 11.57 -4.42
CA ARG A 66 -11.47 10.69 -3.76
C ARG A 66 -10.75 9.39 -3.40
N VAL A 67 -10.66 9.10 -2.12
CA VAL A 67 -9.83 8.01 -1.60
C VAL A 67 -10.73 6.95 -0.96
N ARG A 68 -10.68 5.73 -1.49
CA ARG A 68 -11.13 4.53 -0.79
C ARG A 68 -9.93 3.91 -0.10
N VAL A 69 -10.10 3.53 1.16
CA VAL A 69 -9.02 2.96 1.97
C VAL A 69 -9.41 1.56 2.41
N LEU A 70 -8.53 0.61 2.21
CA LEU A 70 -8.67 -0.74 2.74
C LEU A 70 -7.61 -0.97 3.81
N ASP A 71 -8.07 -1.42 4.97
CA ASP A 71 -7.19 -1.90 6.03
C ASP A 71 -7.83 -3.10 6.74
N TYR A 72 -7.05 -4.08 7.16
CA TYR A 72 -7.61 -5.23 7.88
C TYR A 72 -7.84 -4.94 9.37
N SER A 73 -7.25 -3.85 9.92
CA SER A 73 -7.44 -3.38 11.28
C SER A 73 -8.73 -2.57 11.39
N GLU A 74 -9.62 -2.97 12.29
CA GLU A 74 -10.83 -2.24 12.59
C GLU A 74 -10.52 -0.88 13.20
N ARG A 75 -9.50 -0.82 14.09
CA ARG A 75 -9.04 0.44 14.70
C ARG A 75 -8.52 1.44 13.68
N ALA A 76 -7.79 0.96 12.68
CA ALA A 76 -7.32 1.80 11.57
C ALA A 76 -8.49 2.43 10.83
N VAL A 77 -9.47 1.64 10.43
CA VAL A 77 -10.68 2.10 9.73
C VAL A 77 -11.47 3.11 10.56
N GLU A 78 -11.68 2.83 11.87
CA GLU A 78 -12.36 3.75 12.78
C GLU A 78 -11.61 5.08 12.96
N ALA A 79 -10.28 5.03 13.09
CA ALA A 79 -9.43 6.20 13.23
C ALA A 79 -9.50 7.08 11.97
N ILE A 80 -9.40 6.48 10.78
CA ILE A 80 -9.54 7.19 9.50
C ILE A 80 -10.91 7.86 9.40
N ALA A 81 -12.00 7.13 9.68
CA ALA A 81 -13.35 7.65 9.60
C ALA A 81 -13.60 8.80 10.60
N ALA A 82 -13.09 8.67 11.85
CA ALA A 82 -13.18 9.70 12.85
C ALA A 82 -12.42 10.98 12.43
N MET A 83 -11.21 10.82 11.91
CA MET A 83 -10.39 11.94 11.47
C MET A 83 -10.97 12.60 10.21
N ALA A 84 -11.49 11.83 9.25
CA ALA A 84 -12.18 12.35 8.07
C ALA A 84 -13.39 13.22 8.47
N ARG A 85 -14.19 12.78 9.45
CA ARG A 85 -15.29 13.60 10.01
C ARG A 85 -14.78 14.90 10.63
N ARG A 86 -13.74 14.82 11.48
CA ARG A 86 -13.15 16.00 12.15
C ARG A 86 -12.63 17.03 11.15
N LEU A 87 -12.09 16.56 10.03
CA LEU A 87 -11.50 17.41 8.98
C LEU A 87 -12.49 17.81 7.87
N ARG A 88 -13.77 17.38 7.98
CA ARG A 88 -14.82 17.60 6.97
C ARG A 88 -14.47 16.98 5.59
N LEU A 89 -13.83 15.83 5.62
CA LEU A 89 -13.40 15.06 4.44
C LEU A 89 -14.25 13.79 4.21
N SER A 90 -15.36 13.59 4.96
CA SER A 90 -16.18 12.37 4.85
C SER A 90 -16.79 12.13 3.47
N GLY A 91 -16.85 13.15 2.60
CA GLY A 91 -17.26 13.01 1.20
C GLY A 91 -16.12 12.60 0.25
N ALA A 92 -14.87 12.68 0.72
CA ALA A 92 -13.68 12.40 -0.07
C ALA A 92 -12.89 11.18 0.43
N VAL A 93 -13.10 10.75 1.67
CA VAL A 93 -12.44 9.54 2.24
C VAL A 93 -13.50 8.59 2.75
N ASP A 94 -13.38 7.34 2.34
CA ASP A 94 -14.18 6.23 2.86
C ASP A 94 -13.25 5.05 3.15
N ALA A 95 -13.28 4.55 4.39
CA ALA A 95 -12.44 3.47 4.86
C ALA A 95 -13.26 2.21 5.12
N LEU A 96 -12.80 1.08 4.58
CA LEU A 96 -13.44 -0.20 4.69
C LEU A 96 -12.47 -1.23 5.28
N ARG A 97 -12.94 -2.01 6.26
CA ARG A 97 -12.19 -3.14 6.76
C ARG A 97 -12.13 -4.24 5.72
N HIS A 98 -10.93 -4.59 5.28
CA HIS A 98 -10.70 -5.63 4.28
C HIS A 98 -9.32 -6.26 4.41
N ASP A 99 -9.23 -7.56 4.20
CA ASP A 99 -7.98 -8.29 4.12
C ASP A 99 -7.59 -8.46 2.64
N LEU A 100 -6.42 -7.98 2.25
CA LEU A 100 -5.95 -8.05 0.86
C LEU A 100 -5.70 -9.47 0.33
N ARG A 101 -5.78 -10.46 1.20
CA ARG A 101 -5.76 -11.89 0.81
C ARG A 101 -7.09 -12.38 0.25
N ASP A 102 -8.14 -11.57 0.38
CA ASP A 102 -9.48 -11.82 -0.18
C ASP A 102 -9.71 -10.94 -1.44
N PRO A 103 -10.61 -11.35 -2.35
CA PRO A 103 -10.97 -10.55 -3.53
C PRO A 103 -11.44 -9.15 -3.14
N LEU A 104 -10.96 -8.12 -3.85
CA LEU A 104 -11.34 -6.73 -3.57
C LEU A 104 -12.83 -6.49 -3.84
N PRO A 105 -13.55 -5.80 -2.93
CA PRO A 105 -15.00 -5.59 -3.02
C PRO A 105 -15.38 -4.46 -4.00
N PHE A 106 -14.66 -4.36 -5.11
CA PHE A 106 -14.86 -3.34 -6.14
C PHE A 106 -14.97 -3.98 -7.52
N ALA A 107 -15.73 -3.34 -8.39
CA ALA A 107 -15.83 -3.75 -9.79
C ALA A 107 -14.49 -3.50 -10.53
N ASP A 108 -14.33 -4.17 -11.65
CA ASP A 108 -13.22 -3.93 -12.57
C ASP A 108 -13.18 -2.45 -12.98
N GLU A 109 -11.99 -1.92 -13.18
CA GLU A 109 -11.77 -0.58 -13.73
C GLU A 109 -12.46 0.55 -12.96
N SER A 110 -12.53 0.42 -11.63
CA SER A 110 -13.16 1.41 -10.72
C SER A 110 -12.26 2.58 -10.36
N PHE A 111 -10.92 2.39 -10.38
CA PHE A 111 -9.97 3.36 -9.86
C PHE A 111 -8.97 3.85 -10.92
N ASP A 112 -8.54 5.10 -10.75
CA ASP A 112 -7.50 5.72 -11.57
C ASP A 112 -6.10 5.34 -11.06
N ALA A 113 -5.96 5.18 -9.75
CA ALA A 113 -4.73 4.77 -9.11
C ALA A 113 -4.97 3.86 -7.91
N CYS A 114 -4.07 2.90 -7.72
CA CYS A 114 -3.87 2.17 -6.48
C CYS A 114 -2.60 2.69 -5.80
N TYR A 115 -2.68 2.96 -4.50
CA TYR A 115 -1.56 3.45 -3.70
C TYR A 115 -1.35 2.57 -2.47
N SER A 116 -0.09 2.37 -2.09
CA SER A 116 0.26 1.65 -0.87
C SER A 116 1.62 2.11 -0.34
N HIS A 117 1.67 2.46 0.94
CA HIS A 117 2.93 2.77 1.60
C HIS A 117 3.28 1.69 2.61
N MET A 118 4.36 0.93 2.31
CA MET A 118 4.91 -0.15 3.15
C MET A 118 3.96 -1.30 3.52
N LEU A 119 2.82 -1.47 2.85
CA LEU A 119 1.94 -2.60 3.12
C LEU A 119 2.44 -3.90 2.49
N PHE A 120 2.83 -3.88 1.21
CA PHE A 120 3.24 -5.09 0.50
C PHE A 120 4.54 -5.71 1.04
N CYS A 121 5.30 -4.98 1.84
CA CYS A 121 6.42 -5.54 2.61
C CYS A 121 6.02 -6.02 4.02
N MET A 122 4.74 -6.16 4.32
CA MET A 122 4.27 -6.81 5.54
C MET A 122 4.20 -8.33 5.35
N ALA A 123 3.53 -9.03 6.26
CA ALA A 123 3.44 -10.48 6.32
C ALA A 123 2.52 -11.06 5.22
N LEU A 124 2.92 -10.91 3.97
CA LEU A 124 2.27 -11.53 2.80
C LEU A 124 3.25 -12.51 2.15
N THR A 125 2.79 -13.71 1.86
CA THR A 125 3.52 -14.69 1.05
C THR A 125 3.65 -14.20 -0.39
N THR A 126 4.56 -14.78 -1.16
CA THR A 126 4.70 -14.45 -2.59
C THR A 126 3.41 -14.67 -3.36
N ALA A 127 2.69 -15.75 -3.08
CA ALA A 127 1.41 -16.04 -3.73
C ALA A 127 0.31 -15.02 -3.35
N GLU A 128 0.27 -14.56 -2.09
CA GLU A 128 -0.65 -13.53 -1.63
C GLU A 128 -0.31 -12.16 -2.25
N LEU A 129 0.97 -11.86 -2.43
CA LEU A 129 1.42 -10.66 -3.16
C LEU A 129 0.98 -10.72 -4.63
N GLU A 130 1.23 -11.82 -5.32
CA GLU A 130 0.81 -12.00 -6.72
C GLU A 130 -0.71 -11.86 -6.88
N PHE A 131 -1.49 -12.42 -5.96
CA PHE A 131 -2.93 -12.25 -5.91
C PHE A 131 -3.34 -10.78 -5.70
N ALA A 132 -2.77 -10.09 -4.70
CA ALA A 132 -3.10 -8.69 -4.41
C ALA A 132 -2.74 -7.76 -5.57
N PHE A 133 -1.63 -8.03 -6.29
CA PHE A 133 -1.23 -7.29 -7.48
C PHE A 133 -2.18 -7.55 -8.66
N ALA A 134 -2.64 -8.78 -8.84
CA ALA A 134 -3.64 -9.12 -9.85
C ALA A 134 -4.98 -8.40 -9.57
N GLU A 135 -5.41 -8.36 -8.31
CA GLU A 135 -6.62 -7.63 -7.90
C GLU A 135 -6.47 -6.11 -8.06
N ALA A 136 -5.32 -5.54 -7.67
CA ALA A 136 -5.02 -4.13 -7.92
C ALA A 136 -5.10 -3.80 -9.43
N ARG A 137 -4.51 -4.68 -10.28
CA ARG A 137 -4.61 -4.54 -11.74
C ARG A 137 -6.05 -4.65 -12.24
N ARG A 138 -6.87 -5.56 -11.68
CA ARG A 138 -8.28 -5.73 -12.06
C ARG A 138 -9.08 -4.46 -11.82
N VAL A 139 -8.95 -3.87 -10.63
CA VAL A 139 -9.73 -2.68 -10.25
C VAL A 139 -9.20 -1.39 -10.86
N LEU A 140 -7.98 -1.36 -11.38
CA LEU A 140 -7.43 -0.22 -12.11
C LEU A 140 -8.04 -0.10 -13.51
N ARG A 141 -8.40 1.13 -13.88
CA ARG A 141 -8.75 1.49 -15.26
C ARG A 141 -7.58 1.26 -16.20
N PRO A 142 -7.82 1.12 -17.51
CA PRO A 142 -6.73 1.12 -18.50
C PRO A 142 -5.80 2.32 -18.31
N ASN A 143 -4.51 2.11 -18.40
CA ASN A 143 -3.47 3.09 -18.10
C ASN A 143 -3.47 3.62 -16.66
N GLY A 144 -4.21 3.02 -15.72
CA GLY A 144 -4.21 3.37 -14.30
C GLY A 144 -2.84 3.14 -13.65
N LEU A 145 -2.56 3.89 -12.60
CA LEU A 145 -1.28 3.81 -11.89
C LEU A 145 -1.38 2.89 -10.67
N HIS A 146 -0.40 1.98 -10.51
CA HIS A 146 -0.17 1.26 -9.27
C HIS A 146 1.11 1.78 -8.63
N ILE A 147 1.01 2.49 -7.52
CA ILE A 147 2.11 3.16 -6.83
C ILE A 147 2.27 2.52 -5.46
N TYR A 148 3.49 2.05 -5.15
CA TYR A 148 3.73 1.43 -3.86
C TYR A 148 5.16 1.62 -3.38
N THR A 149 5.36 1.45 -2.06
CA THR A 149 6.68 1.36 -1.47
C THR A 149 6.83 0.05 -0.70
N VAL A 150 8.03 -0.51 -0.75
CA VAL A 150 8.40 -1.74 -0.05
C VAL A 150 9.82 -1.65 0.49
N ARG A 151 10.10 -2.35 1.60
CA ARG A 151 11.46 -2.44 2.15
C ARG A 151 12.35 -3.27 1.25
N THR A 152 13.57 -2.77 1.03
CA THR A 152 14.53 -3.42 0.12
C THR A 152 15.36 -4.49 0.84
N THR A 153 16.01 -5.36 0.07
CA THR A 153 17.01 -6.31 0.61
C THR A 153 18.27 -5.62 1.16
N GLU A 154 18.46 -4.34 0.82
CA GLU A 154 19.57 -3.50 1.33
C GLU A 154 19.22 -2.78 2.65
N ASP A 155 17.98 -2.96 3.14
CA ASP A 155 17.55 -2.43 4.43
C ASP A 155 18.33 -3.08 5.57
N PRO A 156 18.80 -2.32 6.59
CA PRO A 156 19.58 -2.86 7.71
C PRO A 156 18.91 -4.00 8.49
N HIS A 157 17.59 -4.10 8.46
CA HIS A 157 16.86 -5.17 9.12
C HIS A 157 16.70 -6.44 8.25
N CYS A 158 17.11 -6.39 6.97
CA CYS A 158 17.12 -7.58 6.13
C CYS A 158 18.17 -8.58 6.66
N GLY A 159 17.75 -9.78 6.94
CA GLY A 159 18.61 -10.79 7.58
C GLY A 159 18.64 -10.75 9.11
N ALA A 160 18.03 -9.73 9.74
CA ALA A 160 17.91 -9.64 11.19
C ALA A 160 16.68 -10.40 11.71
N GLY A 161 16.78 -10.93 12.94
CA GLY A 161 15.68 -11.61 13.60
C GLY A 161 15.44 -13.04 13.11
N ILE A 162 14.19 -13.47 13.09
CA ILE A 162 13.81 -14.86 12.79
C ILE A 162 13.39 -14.96 11.32
N PHE A 163 14.10 -15.77 10.54
CA PHE A 163 13.72 -16.04 9.15
C PHE A 163 12.39 -16.81 9.06
N ARG A 164 11.45 -16.30 8.26
CA ARG A 164 10.11 -16.84 8.08
C ARG A 164 9.84 -17.44 6.70
N GLY A 165 10.84 -17.49 5.83
CA GLY A 165 10.73 -17.94 4.45
C GLY A 165 10.51 -16.80 3.47
N GLU A 166 10.72 -17.02 2.18
CA GLU A 166 10.42 -16.12 1.06
C GLU A 166 11.03 -14.69 1.15
N GLY A 167 12.10 -14.52 1.95
CA GLY A 167 12.69 -13.21 2.22
C GLY A 167 12.01 -12.44 3.34
N MET A 168 11.17 -13.09 4.14
CA MET A 168 10.56 -12.52 5.35
C MET A 168 11.41 -12.76 6.59
N TYR A 169 11.50 -11.72 7.43
CA TYR A 169 12.14 -11.77 8.75
C TYR A 169 11.22 -11.16 9.80
N GLU A 170 11.21 -11.77 10.99
CA GLU A 170 10.45 -11.27 12.13
C GLU A 170 11.41 -10.59 13.13
N VAL A 171 11.14 -9.31 13.38
CA VAL A 171 11.86 -8.48 14.37
C VAL A 171 10.82 -7.84 15.27
N ASP A 172 10.97 -7.97 16.59
CA ASP A 172 10.06 -7.39 17.60
C ASP A 172 8.56 -7.71 17.37
N GLY A 173 8.29 -8.91 16.85
CA GLY A 173 6.94 -9.38 16.56
C GLY A 173 6.38 -8.94 15.22
N PHE A 174 7.03 -8.04 14.49
CA PHE A 174 6.65 -7.67 13.14
C PHE A 174 7.35 -8.56 12.11
N VAL A 175 6.56 -9.08 11.18
CA VAL A 175 7.10 -9.81 10.03
C VAL A 175 7.20 -8.87 8.84
N VAL A 176 8.41 -8.71 8.34
CA VAL A 176 8.72 -7.86 7.18
C VAL A 176 9.23 -8.70 6.03
N HIS A 177 8.65 -8.50 4.86
CA HIS A 177 9.01 -9.13 3.60
C HIS A 177 9.92 -8.17 2.81
N PHE A 178 11.18 -8.53 2.63
CA PHE A 178 12.14 -7.69 1.92
C PHE A 178 12.15 -7.99 0.42
N PHE A 179 12.27 -6.94 -0.38
CA PHE A 179 12.16 -7.00 -1.84
C PHE A 179 13.51 -6.74 -2.51
N GLY A 180 13.95 -7.68 -3.33
CA GLY A 180 14.97 -7.43 -4.34
C GLY A 180 14.35 -6.86 -5.62
N ARG A 181 15.18 -6.27 -6.49
CA ARG A 181 14.75 -5.71 -7.79
C ARG A 181 14.07 -6.77 -8.67
N GLU A 182 14.50 -8.01 -8.60
CA GLU A 182 13.90 -9.14 -9.35
C GLU A 182 12.44 -9.41 -8.93
N LYS A 183 12.13 -9.29 -7.64
CA LYS A 183 10.76 -9.45 -7.14
C LYS A 183 9.88 -8.32 -7.65
N VAL A 184 10.36 -7.07 -7.64
CA VAL A 184 9.66 -5.93 -8.23
C VAL A 184 9.39 -6.17 -9.72
N ALA A 185 10.40 -6.56 -10.49
CA ALA A 185 10.25 -6.83 -11.92
C ALA A 185 9.24 -7.95 -12.21
N ARG A 186 9.23 -9.02 -11.40
CA ARG A 186 8.25 -10.11 -11.52
C ARG A 186 6.82 -9.65 -11.25
N LEU A 187 6.60 -8.85 -10.20
CA LEU A 187 5.28 -8.32 -9.86
C LEU A 187 4.79 -7.28 -10.87
N ALA A 188 5.71 -6.61 -11.56
CA ALA A 188 5.41 -5.66 -12.63
C ALA A 188 5.17 -6.33 -13.99
N ALA A 189 5.26 -7.67 -14.09
CA ALA A 189 5.17 -8.36 -15.37
C ALA A 189 3.86 -8.05 -16.11
N GLY A 190 3.97 -7.53 -17.33
CA GLY A 190 2.84 -7.11 -18.16
C GLY A 190 2.41 -5.65 -17.96
N ASP A 191 3.04 -4.90 -17.06
CA ASP A 191 2.82 -3.48 -16.84
C ASP A 191 4.11 -2.67 -17.10
N GLU A 192 3.98 -1.37 -17.34
CA GLU A 192 5.10 -0.47 -17.54
C GLU A 192 5.57 0.10 -16.21
N ILE A 193 6.85 -0.05 -15.85
CA ILE A 193 7.43 0.67 -14.71
C ILE A 193 7.74 2.11 -15.16
N VAL A 194 6.92 3.07 -14.71
CA VAL A 194 7.06 4.48 -15.08
C VAL A 194 7.99 5.24 -14.13
N ARG A 195 8.17 4.75 -12.90
CA ARG A 195 9.11 5.30 -11.94
C ARG A 195 9.61 4.23 -10.98
N PHE A 196 10.92 4.19 -10.75
CA PHE A 196 11.55 3.25 -9.83
C PHE A 196 12.84 3.85 -9.25
N PHE A 197 12.89 4.01 -7.94
CA PHE A 197 14.10 4.47 -7.25
C PHE A 197 14.09 3.98 -5.80
N GLU A 198 15.25 4.10 -5.16
CA GLU A 198 15.47 3.78 -3.75
C GLU A 198 15.58 5.07 -2.94
N PHE A 199 15.01 5.09 -1.74
CA PHE A 199 15.10 6.19 -0.80
C PHE A 199 15.08 5.69 0.64
N GLU A 200 15.45 6.56 1.57
CA GLU A 200 15.42 6.28 3.00
C GLU A 200 14.31 7.08 3.68
N GLU A 201 13.60 6.46 4.63
CA GLU A 201 12.55 7.13 5.41
C GLU A 201 12.62 6.76 6.88
N GLY A 202 12.38 7.78 7.74
CA GLY A 202 12.30 7.66 9.20
C GLY A 202 13.66 7.78 9.90
N ASP A 203 13.61 7.91 11.23
CA ASP A 203 14.79 8.09 12.10
C ASP A 203 15.67 6.83 12.15
N LEU A 204 15.07 5.66 11.99
CA LEU A 204 15.79 4.42 11.67
C LEU A 204 15.76 4.29 10.15
N PRO A 205 16.89 4.44 9.45
CA PRO A 205 16.90 4.52 7.99
C PRO A 205 16.37 3.24 7.38
N ARG A 206 15.06 3.21 7.13
CA ARG A 206 14.42 2.17 6.34
C ARG A 206 14.72 2.44 4.89
N ARG A 207 15.34 1.47 4.23
CA ARG A 207 15.57 1.55 2.79
C ARG A 207 14.38 1.01 2.02
N LEU A 208 13.80 1.87 1.22
CA LEU A 208 12.56 1.60 0.49
C LEU A 208 12.77 1.70 -1.01
N PHE A 209 12.12 0.82 -1.76
CA PHE A 209 11.81 1.10 -3.16
C PHE A 209 10.53 1.91 -3.25
N PHE A 210 10.56 2.97 -4.05
CA PHE A 210 9.37 3.59 -4.60
C PHE A 210 9.17 3.04 -6.00
N VAL A 211 7.98 2.50 -6.27
CA VAL A 211 7.62 1.91 -7.55
C VAL A 211 6.30 2.51 -8.01
N ALA A 212 6.27 3.04 -9.22
CA ALA A 212 5.03 3.39 -9.90
C ALA A 212 4.97 2.63 -11.21
N MET A 213 3.90 1.88 -11.39
CA MET A 213 3.62 1.08 -12.58
C MET A 213 2.36 1.59 -13.25
N ARG A 214 2.31 1.47 -14.56
CA ARG A 214 1.12 1.75 -15.38
C ARG A 214 0.54 0.45 -15.88
N LYS A 215 -0.75 0.21 -15.59
CA LYS A 215 -1.48 -0.90 -16.18
C LYS A 215 -1.44 -0.78 -17.70
N SER A 216 -0.82 -1.74 -18.35
CA SER A 216 -0.84 -1.81 -19.81
C SER A 216 -2.30 -1.95 -20.28
N GLY A 217 -2.71 -1.09 -21.20
CA GLY A 217 -3.97 -1.26 -21.92
C GLY A 217 -3.93 -2.61 -22.65
N ILE A 218 -5.03 -3.31 -22.72
CA ILE A 218 -5.17 -4.45 -23.63
C ILE A 218 -4.88 -3.86 -25.03
N PRO A 219 -3.93 -4.40 -25.80
CA PRO A 219 -3.80 -3.99 -27.19
C PRO A 219 -5.18 -4.17 -27.82
N GLY A 220 -5.80 -3.07 -28.26
CA GLY A 220 -7.06 -3.12 -28.93
C GLY A 220 -6.96 -4.19 -30.01
N THR A 221 -7.84 -5.17 -30.01
CA THR A 221 -8.13 -6.00 -31.16
C THR A 221 -8.58 -5.04 -32.25
N SER A 222 -7.61 -4.61 -33.07
CA SER A 222 -7.90 -3.91 -34.31
C SER A 222 -8.71 -4.87 -35.14
N GLY A 223 -10.05 -4.71 -35.11
CA GLY A 223 -10.96 -5.34 -36.06
C GLY A 223 -10.91 -4.63 -37.42
#